data_a699af9d9a2c787a4fb4efd7bf8ce2e3
#
_entry.id   a699af9d9a2c787a4fb4efd7bf8ce2e3
#
_cell.length_a   1.000
_cell.length_b   1.000
_cell.length_c   1.000
_cell.angle_alpha   90.00
_cell.angle_beta   90.00
_cell.angle_gamma   90.00
#
_symmetry.space_group_name_H-M   'P 1'
#
loop_
_entity.id
_entity.type
_entity.pdbx_description
1 polymer ?
#
loop_
_entity_poly.entity_id
_entity_poly.type
_entity_poly.pdbx_seq_one_letter_code
_entity_poly.pdbx_strand_id
1 'polypeptide(L)'
;MCIRDSCRTTGSVEIDLGRGMEDIYGGGRPVSELRRLVGMVFQTPNVLPVSVYRNIAIPLEAVRGMPKGEIPAAAEKALRSTGLWEEVRDRLDTDAAHLSGGQQQRLCLARALALEPAVLLLDEPTSSLDVAAAAGIEELIMKLGESYPVIAVSHNPEQAVRLADRIFMVKDGR
;
A
#
# COMPACT_ATOMS: atom_id res chain seq x y z
N MET A 1 -8.46 14.33 -9.79
CA MET A 1 -8.08 15.25 -10.88
C MET A 1 -6.90 14.60 -11.61
N CYS A 2 -7.10 14.05 -12.79
CA CYS A 2 -6.03 13.41 -13.55
C CYS A 2 -5.15 14.50 -14.16
N ILE A 3 -3.95 14.70 -13.61
CA ILE A 3 -2.94 15.58 -14.22
C ILE A 3 -2.31 14.79 -15.37
N ARG A 4 -2.99 14.75 -16.51
CA ARG A 4 -2.48 14.00 -17.69
C ARG A 4 -1.63 14.82 -18.65
N ASP A 5 -1.58 16.15 -18.53
CA ASP A 5 -1.16 16.96 -19.68
C ASP A 5 0.01 17.94 -19.47
N SER A 6 0.71 17.94 -18.33
CA SER A 6 1.78 18.92 -18.12
C SER A 6 3.16 18.37 -17.75
N CYS A 7 3.29 17.08 -17.44
CA CYS A 7 4.60 16.50 -17.12
C CYS A 7 5.14 15.71 -18.33
N ARG A 8 6.15 16.23 -19.00
CA ARG A 8 7.00 15.42 -19.88
C ARG A 8 8.00 14.67 -19.01
N THR A 9 7.84 13.37 -18.92
CA THR A 9 8.83 12.49 -18.29
C THR A 9 9.89 12.16 -19.34
N THR A 10 11.17 12.42 -19.03
CA THR A 10 12.31 12.01 -19.84
C THR A 10 13.15 11.03 -19.04
N GLY A 11 13.71 10.02 -19.68
CA GLY A 11 14.46 8.94 -19.04
C GLY A 11 13.66 7.64 -18.96
N SER A 12 14.20 6.64 -18.29
CA SER A 12 13.57 5.34 -18.06
C SER A 12 13.38 5.11 -16.56
N VAL A 13 12.33 4.39 -16.22
CA VAL A 13 12.15 3.82 -14.88
C VAL A 13 12.04 2.32 -15.06
N GLU A 14 13.08 1.63 -14.64
CA GLU A 14 13.19 0.18 -14.77
C GLU A 14 12.90 -0.50 -13.44
N ILE A 15 12.07 -1.54 -13.48
CA ILE A 15 11.69 -2.31 -12.30
C ILE A 15 11.61 -3.79 -12.66
N ASP A 16 12.03 -4.66 -11.76
CA ASP A 16 11.77 -6.10 -11.87
C ASP A 16 10.48 -6.45 -11.11
N LEU A 17 9.45 -6.81 -11.86
CA LEU A 17 8.16 -7.27 -11.35
C LEU A 17 7.98 -8.79 -11.54
N GLY A 18 9.10 -9.55 -11.49
CA GLY A 18 9.12 -11.00 -11.58
C GLY A 18 9.28 -11.56 -12.99
N ARG A 19 9.62 -10.70 -13.98
CA ARG A 19 9.91 -11.10 -15.37
C ARG A 19 11.23 -10.54 -15.89
N GLY A 20 12.09 -10.04 -14.99
CA GLY A 20 13.29 -9.28 -15.31
C GLY A 20 13.03 -7.78 -15.35
N MET A 21 14.11 -7.00 -15.55
CA MET A 21 14.04 -5.54 -15.62
C MET A 21 13.19 -5.08 -16.81
N GLU A 22 12.19 -4.28 -16.56
CA GLU A 22 11.31 -3.70 -17.59
C GLU A 22 11.11 -2.21 -17.35
N ASP A 23 11.18 -1.41 -18.42
CA ASP A 23 10.87 0.02 -18.36
C ASP A 23 9.35 0.20 -18.30
N ILE A 24 8.85 0.80 -17.23
CA ILE A 24 7.42 1.03 -17.00
C ILE A 24 6.79 2.00 -18.02
N TYR A 25 7.60 2.81 -18.70
CA TYR A 25 7.17 3.71 -19.78
C TYR A 25 7.35 3.09 -21.18
N GLY A 26 8.09 1.98 -21.28
CA GLY A 26 8.37 1.28 -22.54
C GLY A 26 7.18 0.57 -23.19
N GLY A 27 6.01 0.58 -22.56
CA GLY A 27 4.76 0.04 -23.13
C GLY A 27 4.69 -1.49 -23.19
N GLY A 28 5.63 -2.20 -22.59
CA GLY A 28 5.67 -3.67 -22.60
C GLY A 28 4.59 -4.34 -21.74
N ARG A 29 3.98 -3.60 -20.81
CA ARG A 29 2.96 -4.10 -19.89
C ARG A 29 1.74 -3.17 -19.84
N PRO A 30 0.51 -3.70 -19.85
CA PRO A 30 -0.69 -2.87 -19.65
C PRO A 30 -0.65 -2.14 -18.30
N VAL A 31 -1.05 -0.86 -18.29
CA VAL A 31 -1.06 -0.04 -17.06
C VAL A 31 -1.92 -0.67 -15.96
N SER A 32 -3.00 -1.37 -16.30
CA SER A 32 -3.85 -2.09 -15.35
C SER A 32 -3.08 -3.22 -14.64
N GLU A 33 -2.24 -3.95 -15.37
CA GLU A 33 -1.39 -5.00 -14.80
C GLU A 33 -0.30 -4.39 -13.92
N LEU A 34 0.36 -3.31 -14.37
CA LEU A 34 1.35 -2.59 -13.59
C LEU A 34 0.75 -2.12 -12.25
N ARG A 35 -0.43 -1.48 -12.28
CA ARG A 35 -1.14 -1.01 -11.07
C ARG A 35 -1.53 -2.13 -10.12
N ARG A 36 -1.72 -3.33 -10.59
CA ARG A 36 -1.98 -4.50 -9.74
C ARG A 36 -0.72 -4.97 -9.01
N LEU A 37 0.43 -4.91 -9.69
CA LEU A 37 1.72 -5.37 -9.16
C LEU A 37 2.39 -4.33 -8.25
N VAL A 38 1.99 -3.08 -8.33
CA VAL A 38 2.53 -1.99 -7.51
C VAL A 38 1.47 -1.58 -6.48
N GLY A 39 1.64 -2.02 -5.24
CA GLY A 39 0.79 -1.59 -4.13
C GLY A 39 1.15 -0.18 -3.71
N MET A 40 0.16 0.73 -3.61
CA MET A 40 0.40 2.10 -3.19
C MET A 40 -0.47 2.47 -1.99
N VAL A 41 0.16 3.08 -0.98
CA VAL A 41 -0.50 3.62 0.21
C VAL A 41 -0.14 5.08 0.33
N PHE A 42 -1.15 5.92 0.48
CA PHE A 42 -1.04 7.38 0.50
C PHE A 42 -0.88 7.92 1.92
N GLN A 43 -0.40 9.13 2.02
CA GLN A 43 -0.22 9.90 3.25
C GLN A 43 -1.51 9.98 4.08
N THR A 44 -2.62 10.33 3.45
CA THR A 44 -3.94 10.31 4.09
C THR A 44 -4.60 8.96 3.82
N PRO A 45 -5.04 8.23 4.86
CA PRO A 45 -5.73 6.97 4.66
C PRO A 45 -6.91 7.13 3.71
N ASN A 46 -6.90 6.40 2.60
CA ASN A 46 -7.93 6.46 1.57
C ASN A 46 -8.79 5.20 1.64
N VAL A 47 -9.58 5.08 2.72
CA VAL A 47 -10.56 4.00 2.83
C VAL A 47 -11.75 4.25 1.91
N LEU A 48 -12.31 3.18 1.34
CA LEU A 48 -13.55 3.27 0.58
C LEU A 48 -14.72 3.50 1.58
N PRO A 49 -15.75 4.28 1.21
CA PRO A 49 -16.92 4.53 2.06
C PRO A 49 -17.86 3.30 2.07
N VAL A 50 -17.33 2.21 2.54
CA VAL A 50 -17.99 0.90 2.67
C VAL A 50 -17.42 0.18 3.90
N SER A 51 -17.96 -1.00 4.24
CA SER A 51 -17.50 -1.75 5.40
C SER A 51 -16.04 -2.16 5.32
N VAL A 52 -15.45 -2.47 6.49
CA VAL A 52 -14.07 -2.99 6.61
C VAL A 52 -13.85 -4.18 5.67
N TYR A 53 -14.76 -5.15 5.69
CA TYR A 53 -14.71 -6.32 4.81
C TYR A 53 -14.72 -5.92 3.34
N ARG A 54 -15.63 -5.05 2.93
CA ARG A 54 -15.75 -4.63 1.53
C ARG A 54 -14.55 -3.83 1.02
N ASN A 55 -13.81 -3.16 1.89
CA ASN A 55 -12.54 -2.50 1.52
C ASN A 55 -11.51 -3.50 0.98
N ILE A 56 -11.54 -4.75 1.44
CA ILE A 56 -10.65 -5.82 0.97
C ILE A 56 -11.32 -6.64 -0.13
N ALA A 57 -12.61 -6.95 0.01
CA ALA A 57 -13.31 -7.82 -0.92
C ALA A 57 -13.46 -7.23 -2.32
N ILE A 58 -13.75 -5.92 -2.44
CA ILE A 58 -13.92 -5.25 -3.74
C ILE A 58 -12.69 -5.42 -4.64
N PRO A 59 -11.45 -5.06 -4.22
CA PRO A 59 -10.29 -5.26 -5.08
C PRO A 59 -9.97 -6.73 -5.35
N LEU A 60 -10.23 -7.65 -4.42
CA LEU A 60 -10.06 -9.09 -4.66
C LEU A 60 -10.99 -9.58 -5.77
N GLU A 61 -12.25 -9.16 -5.75
CA GLU A 61 -13.23 -9.51 -6.76
C GLU A 61 -12.94 -8.82 -8.10
N ALA A 62 -12.79 -7.49 -8.09
CA ALA A 62 -12.72 -6.68 -9.31
C ALA A 62 -11.35 -6.74 -10.01
N VAL A 63 -10.25 -6.88 -9.27
CA VAL A 63 -8.87 -6.82 -9.81
C VAL A 63 -8.26 -8.19 -9.96
N ARG A 64 -8.46 -9.08 -8.96
CA ARG A 64 -7.94 -10.45 -9.02
C ARG A 64 -8.90 -11.44 -9.67
N GLY A 65 -10.18 -11.09 -9.81
CA GLY A 65 -11.21 -12.02 -10.29
C GLY A 65 -11.41 -13.21 -9.33
N MET A 66 -11.14 -13.01 -8.03
CA MET A 66 -11.16 -14.09 -7.03
C MET A 66 -12.59 -14.62 -6.85
N PRO A 67 -12.79 -15.96 -6.82
CA PRO A 67 -14.08 -16.57 -6.55
C PRO A 67 -14.64 -16.10 -5.20
N LYS A 68 -15.95 -15.83 -5.13
CA LYS A 68 -16.60 -15.31 -3.91
C LYS A 68 -16.37 -16.17 -2.68
N GLY A 69 -16.27 -17.48 -2.86
CA GLY A 69 -16.03 -18.41 -1.76
C GLY A 69 -14.63 -18.32 -1.14
N GLU A 70 -13.65 -17.76 -1.86
CA GLU A 70 -12.26 -17.63 -1.40
C GLU A 70 -11.99 -16.26 -0.74
N ILE A 71 -12.83 -15.26 -1.05
CA ILE A 71 -12.63 -13.87 -0.58
C ILE A 71 -12.58 -13.78 0.96
N PRO A 72 -13.44 -14.43 1.74
CA PRO A 72 -13.42 -14.31 3.20
C PRO A 72 -12.07 -14.72 3.81
N ALA A 73 -11.50 -15.84 3.36
CA ALA A 73 -10.20 -16.31 3.85
C ALA A 73 -9.05 -15.37 3.43
N ALA A 74 -9.09 -14.86 2.19
CA ALA A 74 -8.10 -13.92 1.70
C ALA A 74 -8.19 -12.57 2.44
N ALA A 75 -9.39 -12.09 2.75
CA ALA A 75 -9.61 -10.88 3.52
C ALA A 75 -9.09 -11.02 4.97
N GLU A 76 -9.39 -12.15 5.63
CA GLU A 76 -8.84 -12.44 6.95
C GLU A 76 -7.29 -12.45 6.91
N LYS A 77 -6.70 -13.16 5.96
CA LYS A 77 -5.25 -13.22 5.79
C LYS A 77 -4.63 -11.80 5.65
N ALA A 78 -5.23 -10.95 4.83
CA ALA A 78 -4.77 -9.58 4.62
C ALA A 78 -4.90 -8.73 5.90
N LEU A 79 -6.00 -8.83 6.63
CA LEU A 79 -6.18 -8.11 7.89
C LEU A 79 -5.22 -8.62 8.99
N ARG A 80 -4.93 -9.92 9.03
CA ARG A 80 -3.93 -10.49 9.94
C ARG A 80 -2.51 -10.01 9.63
N SER A 81 -2.15 -9.91 8.36
CA SER A 81 -0.80 -9.46 7.95
C SER A 81 -0.50 -8.02 8.40
N THR A 82 -1.52 -7.20 8.64
CA THR A 82 -1.38 -5.83 9.14
C THR A 82 -1.71 -5.68 10.63
N GLY A 83 -1.95 -6.79 11.33
CA GLY A 83 -2.31 -6.78 12.76
C GLY A 83 -3.67 -6.17 13.07
N LEU A 84 -4.51 -5.96 12.04
CA LEU A 84 -5.82 -5.32 12.23
C LEU A 84 -6.93 -6.32 12.58
N TRP A 85 -6.76 -7.60 12.26
CA TRP A 85 -7.79 -8.64 12.39
C TRP A 85 -8.43 -8.69 13.78
N GLU A 86 -7.61 -8.78 14.83
CA GLU A 86 -8.13 -8.94 16.21
C GLU A 86 -8.95 -7.73 16.69
N GLU A 87 -8.75 -6.58 16.08
CA GLU A 87 -9.50 -5.36 16.43
C GLU A 87 -10.83 -5.23 15.66
N VAL A 88 -10.95 -5.91 14.50
CA VAL A 88 -12.13 -5.70 13.61
C VAL A 88 -12.92 -6.95 13.31
N ARG A 89 -12.47 -8.15 13.69
CA ARG A 89 -13.12 -9.43 13.32
C ARG A 89 -14.60 -9.51 13.71
N ASP A 90 -14.97 -8.89 14.83
CA ASP A 90 -16.35 -8.91 15.34
C ASP A 90 -17.20 -7.73 14.79
N ARG A 91 -16.62 -6.89 13.93
CA ARG A 91 -17.26 -5.69 13.34
C ARG A 91 -16.85 -5.45 11.88
N LEU A 92 -16.66 -6.50 11.12
CA LEU A 92 -16.25 -6.43 9.70
C LEU A 92 -17.25 -5.68 8.82
N ASP A 93 -18.51 -5.62 9.21
CA ASP A 93 -19.57 -4.89 8.49
C ASP A 93 -19.66 -3.40 8.88
N THR A 94 -18.89 -2.95 9.87
CA THR A 94 -18.82 -1.52 10.24
C THR A 94 -18.18 -0.71 9.10
N ASP A 95 -18.70 0.49 8.85
CA ASP A 95 -18.10 1.43 7.89
C ASP A 95 -16.66 1.76 8.29
N ALA A 96 -15.75 1.62 7.33
CA ALA A 96 -14.34 1.86 7.54
C ALA A 96 -14.01 3.30 7.95
N ALA A 97 -14.88 4.27 7.66
CA ALA A 97 -14.74 5.64 8.10
C ALA A 97 -14.80 5.81 9.64
N HIS A 98 -15.39 4.86 10.36
CA HIS A 98 -15.45 4.87 11.82
C HIS A 98 -14.21 4.29 12.51
N LEU A 99 -13.25 3.80 11.77
CA LEU A 99 -11.96 3.34 12.30
C LEU A 99 -11.09 4.54 12.70
N SER A 100 -10.20 4.33 13.68
CA SER A 100 -9.15 5.33 13.99
C SER A 100 -8.19 5.51 12.81
N GLY A 101 -7.45 6.62 12.76
CA GLY A 101 -6.49 6.90 11.69
C GLY A 101 -5.48 5.78 11.49
N GLY A 102 -4.91 5.25 12.56
CA GLY A 102 -3.98 4.11 12.49
C GLY A 102 -4.65 2.80 12.02
N GLN A 103 -5.91 2.56 12.40
CA GLN A 103 -6.69 1.43 11.90
C GLN A 103 -7.01 1.58 10.40
N GLN A 104 -7.37 2.79 9.96
CA GLN A 104 -7.61 3.10 8.54
C GLN A 104 -6.33 2.89 7.72
N GLN A 105 -5.18 3.33 8.24
CA GLN A 105 -3.89 3.15 7.56
C GLN A 105 -3.53 1.66 7.43
N ARG A 106 -3.72 0.87 8.50
CA ARG A 106 -3.54 -0.59 8.44
C ARG A 106 -4.53 -1.27 7.50
N LEU A 107 -5.76 -0.77 7.38
CA LEU A 107 -6.73 -1.26 6.40
C LEU A 107 -6.29 -0.95 4.96
N CYS A 108 -5.74 0.24 4.69
CA CYS A 108 -5.18 0.59 3.39
C CYS A 108 -3.99 -0.31 3.01
N LEU A 109 -3.11 -0.61 3.97
CA LEU A 109 -2.03 -1.59 3.79
C LEU A 109 -2.58 -2.99 3.52
N ALA A 110 -3.55 -3.48 4.31
CA ALA A 110 -4.20 -4.77 4.10
C ALA A 110 -4.82 -4.88 2.71
N ARG A 111 -5.49 -3.83 2.25
CA ARG A 111 -6.07 -3.75 0.91
C ARG A 111 -5.01 -3.85 -0.20
N ALA A 112 -3.88 -3.19 -0.03
CA ALA A 112 -2.77 -3.29 -0.98
C ALA A 112 -2.17 -4.69 -0.98
N LEU A 113 -1.91 -5.27 0.18
CA LEU A 113 -1.34 -6.62 0.35
C LEU A 113 -2.27 -7.74 -0.14
N ALA A 114 -3.59 -7.56 -0.06
CA ALA A 114 -4.57 -8.52 -0.58
C ALA A 114 -4.41 -8.78 -2.08
N LEU A 115 -3.88 -7.82 -2.82
CA LEU A 115 -3.59 -7.95 -4.25
C LEU A 115 -2.25 -8.66 -4.55
N GLU A 116 -1.49 -9.03 -3.51
CA GLU A 116 -0.17 -9.67 -3.62
C GLU A 116 0.76 -8.86 -4.56
N PRO A 117 1.07 -7.62 -4.20
CA PRO A 117 1.90 -6.75 -5.03
C PRO A 117 3.35 -7.26 -5.08
N ALA A 118 4.06 -6.93 -6.16
CA ALA A 118 5.50 -7.19 -6.27
C ALA A 118 6.34 -6.14 -5.54
N VAL A 119 5.80 -4.94 -5.32
CA VAL A 119 6.45 -3.83 -4.61
C VAL A 119 5.40 -2.97 -3.90
N LEU A 120 5.77 -2.40 -2.76
CA LEU A 120 4.96 -1.44 -2.00
C LEU A 120 5.57 -0.04 -2.12
N LEU A 121 4.73 0.92 -2.51
CA LEU A 121 5.05 2.34 -2.48
C LEU A 121 4.27 2.99 -1.34
N LEU A 122 4.97 3.61 -0.40
CA LEU A 122 4.40 4.24 0.78
C LEU A 122 4.71 5.74 0.75
N ASP A 123 3.68 6.56 0.63
CA ASP A 123 3.83 8.01 0.60
C ASP A 123 3.50 8.58 1.99
N GLU A 124 4.53 8.97 2.74
CA GLU A 124 4.46 9.50 4.10
C GLU A 124 3.48 8.74 5.03
N PRO A 125 3.60 7.42 5.18
CA PRO A 125 2.56 6.55 5.73
C PRO A 125 2.21 6.80 7.20
N THR A 126 2.97 7.64 7.90
CA THR A 126 2.80 7.93 9.33
C THR A 126 2.52 9.40 9.63
N SER A 127 2.63 10.31 8.66
CA SER A 127 2.63 11.76 8.89
C SER A 127 1.30 12.33 9.43
N SER A 128 0.18 11.64 9.18
CA SER A 128 -1.16 12.03 9.66
C SER A 128 -1.59 11.32 10.96
N LEU A 129 -0.68 10.56 11.59
CA LEU A 129 -0.98 9.72 12.74
C LEU A 129 -0.41 10.31 14.03
N ASP A 130 -1.01 9.96 15.17
CA ASP A 130 -0.41 10.18 16.47
C ASP A 130 0.84 9.31 16.68
N VAL A 131 1.65 9.65 17.68
CA VAL A 131 2.96 9.01 17.92
C VAL A 131 2.83 7.49 18.13
N ALA A 132 1.81 7.03 18.84
CA ALA A 132 1.64 5.61 19.13
C ALA A 132 1.21 4.83 17.88
N ALA A 133 0.27 5.37 17.10
CA ALA A 133 -0.16 4.78 15.83
C ALA A 133 0.98 4.79 14.80
N ALA A 134 1.77 5.88 14.74
CA ALA A 134 2.93 5.98 13.86
C ALA A 134 3.97 4.88 14.16
N ALA A 135 4.31 4.67 15.45
CA ALA A 135 5.23 3.62 15.85
C ALA A 135 4.74 2.22 15.42
N GLY A 136 3.45 1.92 15.58
CA GLY A 136 2.89 0.65 15.13
C GLY A 136 2.92 0.47 13.61
N ILE A 137 2.78 1.55 12.83
CA ILE A 137 2.94 1.49 11.37
C ILE A 137 4.42 1.32 10.99
N GLU A 138 5.36 1.96 11.68
CA GLU A 138 6.80 1.77 11.45
C GLU A 138 7.22 0.30 11.66
N GLU A 139 6.81 -0.31 12.77
CA GLU A 139 7.05 -1.74 13.03
C GLU A 139 6.45 -2.64 11.95
N LEU A 140 5.24 -2.32 11.50
CA LEU A 140 4.60 -3.04 10.42
C LEU A 140 5.37 -2.91 9.10
N ILE A 141 5.86 -1.72 8.75
CA ILE A 141 6.67 -1.48 7.55
C ILE A 141 7.96 -2.31 7.60
N MET A 142 8.67 -2.32 8.72
CA MET A 142 9.88 -3.13 8.89
C MET A 142 9.59 -4.62 8.66
N LYS A 143 8.52 -5.14 9.26
CA LYS A 143 8.10 -6.53 9.07
C LYS A 143 7.72 -6.84 7.62
N LEU A 144 7.04 -5.92 6.94
CA LEU A 144 6.69 -6.08 5.53
C LEU A 144 7.92 -6.06 4.63
N GLY A 145 8.95 -5.28 4.99
CA GLY A 145 10.24 -5.22 4.28
C GLY A 145 10.99 -6.56 4.22
N GLU A 146 10.73 -7.48 5.16
CA GLU A 146 11.27 -8.84 5.11
C GLU A 146 10.71 -9.68 3.96
N SER A 147 9.52 -9.34 3.46
CA SER A 147 8.78 -10.12 2.46
C SER A 147 8.53 -9.37 1.16
N TYR A 148 8.57 -8.05 1.18
CA TYR A 148 8.28 -7.19 0.04
C TYR A 148 9.35 -6.13 -0.14
N PRO A 149 9.77 -5.82 -1.37
CA PRO A 149 10.45 -4.57 -1.66
C PRO A 149 9.55 -3.39 -1.28
N VAL A 150 10.05 -2.49 -0.44
CA VAL A 150 9.32 -1.31 0.02
C VAL A 150 10.07 -0.06 -0.39
N ILE A 151 9.38 0.88 -1.02
CA ILE A 151 9.87 2.22 -1.30
C ILE A 151 8.99 3.18 -0.51
N ALA A 152 9.57 3.89 0.45
CA ALA A 152 8.84 4.85 1.27
C ALA A 152 9.37 6.27 1.05
N VAL A 153 8.46 7.22 0.95
CA VAL A 153 8.78 8.66 1.02
C VAL A 153 8.54 9.13 2.46
N SER A 154 9.50 9.83 3.02
CA SER A 154 9.37 10.48 4.32
C SER A 154 10.10 11.82 4.32
N HIS A 155 9.51 12.81 4.97
CA HIS A 155 10.17 14.08 5.27
C HIS A 155 10.88 14.08 6.64
N ASN A 156 10.82 12.97 7.38
CA ASN A 156 11.49 12.79 8.69
C ASN A 156 12.78 11.96 8.51
N PRO A 157 13.97 12.61 8.57
CA PRO A 157 15.25 11.91 8.39
C PRO A 157 15.52 10.83 9.45
N GLU A 158 15.09 11.05 10.70
CA GLU A 158 15.28 10.08 11.79
C GLU A 158 14.47 8.81 11.53
N GLN A 159 13.24 8.95 11.04
CA GLN A 159 12.40 7.84 10.62
C GLN A 159 13.06 7.09 9.45
N ALA A 160 13.53 7.80 8.43
CA ALA A 160 14.17 7.20 7.27
C ALA A 160 15.38 6.34 7.68
N VAL A 161 16.23 6.85 8.61
CA VAL A 161 17.38 6.09 9.12
C VAL A 161 16.98 4.84 9.90
N ARG A 162 15.83 4.86 10.59
CA ARG A 162 15.36 3.68 11.34
C ARG A 162 14.77 2.60 10.44
N LEU A 163 14.13 2.99 9.35
CA LEU A 163 13.30 2.08 8.54
C LEU A 163 14.00 1.53 7.29
N ALA A 164 14.99 2.24 6.75
CA ALA A 164 15.49 1.96 5.42
C ALA A 164 16.89 1.33 5.40
N ASP A 165 17.09 0.33 4.55
CA ASP A 165 18.41 -0.21 4.20
C ASP A 165 19.20 0.75 3.31
N ARG A 166 18.49 1.56 2.51
CA ARG A 166 19.05 2.58 1.61
C ARG A 166 18.23 3.84 1.64
N ILE A 167 18.89 4.99 1.64
CA ILE A 167 18.26 6.30 1.65
C ILE A 167 18.73 7.08 0.42
N PHE A 168 17.76 7.65 -0.28
CA PHE A 168 17.99 8.60 -1.37
C PHE A 168 17.47 9.96 -0.93
N MET A 169 18.33 10.97 -0.92
CA MET A 169 17.92 12.34 -0.61
C MET A 169 17.72 13.09 -1.91
N VAL A 170 16.52 13.60 -2.12
CA VAL A 170 16.21 14.48 -3.26
C VAL A 170 16.22 15.92 -2.78
N LYS A 171 17.11 16.74 -3.34
CA LYS A 171 17.21 18.17 -3.06
C LYS A 171 17.14 18.95 -4.37
N ASP A 172 16.28 19.98 -4.41
CA ASP A 172 16.11 20.86 -5.59
C ASP A 172 15.84 20.07 -6.89
N GLY A 173 15.07 18.98 -6.79
CA GLY A 173 14.71 18.12 -7.92
C GLY A 173 15.84 17.18 -8.39
N ARG A 174 16.90 17.03 -7.61
CA ARG A 174 18.07 16.18 -7.89
C ARG A 174 18.43 15.31 -6.71
#